data_551c3ae9321a4c53b9b6bf7a77ed0e3b
#
_entry.id   551c3ae9321a4c53b9b6bf7a77ed0e3b
#
_cell.length_a   1.000
_cell.length_b   1.000
_cell.length_c   1.000
_cell.angle_alpha   90.00
_cell.angle_beta   90.00
_cell.angle_gamma   90.00
#
_symmetry.space_group_name_H-M   'P 1'
#
loop_
_entity.id
_entity.type
_entity.pdbx_description
1 polymer ?
#
loop_
_entity_poly.entity_id
_entity_poly.type
_entity_poly.pdbx_seq_one_letter_code
_entity_poly.pdbx_strand_id
1 'polypeptide(L)'
;VRSRRQRQMCIRDRFKDLGLLIIDEEQRFGVTHKEKIKKMKENVDVLTLTATPIPRTLHMSLIGIRDMSVLEEAPMDRMPIQTYVMEYNEEMVREAISREMARGGQVYYVYNRVNDIDEVTNRVAKLVPEANVAFAHGQMQERQLEKIMYAFINGEIDVLVSTTIIETGLDISNANTMIIHDADQMGLSQLYQLRGRVGRSNRTAYAFLMYKRNKMLKEVAEKRLHAIREFTDLGSGFKIAMRDLEIRGAGNLLGAEQHGHMQAVGYDLYCKMLDLSLIHISEPTRLA
;
A
#
# COMPACT_ATOMS: atom_id res chain seq x y z
N VAL A 1 -21.61 -32.31 -6.95
CA VAL A 1 -21.22 -31.28 -5.97
C VAL A 1 -19.93 -30.62 -6.49
N ARG A 2 -20.03 -29.39 -7.01
CA ARG A 2 -18.86 -28.64 -7.48
C ARG A 2 -18.00 -28.23 -6.27
N SER A 3 -16.68 -28.41 -6.36
CA SER A 3 -15.76 -28.07 -5.29
C SER A 3 -15.78 -26.57 -4.96
N ARG A 4 -15.41 -26.15 -3.75
CA ARG A 4 -15.32 -24.74 -3.36
C ARG A 4 -14.46 -23.89 -4.32
N ARG A 5 -13.38 -24.46 -4.89
CA ARG A 5 -12.52 -23.81 -5.90
C ARG A 5 -13.28 -23.49 -7.19
N GLN A 6 -14.18 -24.35 -7.66
CA GLN A 6 -14.97 -24.09 -8.87
C GLN A 6 -16.02 -22.98 -8.67
N ARG A 7 -16.47 -22.71 -7.44
CA ARG A 7 -17.38 -21.60 -7.15
C ARG A 7 -16.67 -20.23 -7.17
N GLN A 8 -15.38 -20.16 -6.86
CA GLN A 8 -14.60 -18.93 -6.94
C GLN A 8 -14.23 -18.53 -8.38
N MET A 9 -14.20 -19.46 -9.32
CA MET A 9 -13.88 -19.17 -10.74
C MET A 9 -15.06 -18.68 -11.57
N CYS A 10 -16.30 -18.79 -11.08
CA CYS A 10 -17.48 -18.33 -11.80
C CYS A 10 -17.83 -16.87 -11.46
N ILE A 11 -17.00 -15.92 -11.88
CA ILE A 11 -17.24 -14.46 -11.81
C ILE A 11 -18.53 -14.05 -12.60
N ARG A 12 -19.17 -14.97 -13.30
CA ARG A 12 -20.42 -14.77 -14.05
C ARG A 12 -21.68 -15.18 -13.29
N ASP A 13 -21.55 -15.81 -12.12
CA ASP A 13 -22.70 -16.21 -11.33
C ASP A 13 -23.35 -14.98 -10.70
N ARG A 14 -24.60 -14.74 -11.02
CA ARG A 14 -25.41 -13.71 -10.33
C ARG A 14 -25.86 -14.30 -8.99
N PHE A 15 -25.56 -13.58 -7.92
CA PHE A 15 -26.13 -13.90 -6.61
C PHE A 15 -27.64 -13.64 -6.67
N LYS A 16 -28.42 -14.60 -6.22
CA LYS A 16 -29.89 -14.53 -6.27
C LYS A 16 -30.44 -13.65 -5.15
N ASP A 17 -29.76 -13.70 -3.98
CA ASP A 17 -30.13 -12.97 -2.77
C ASP A 17 -28.84 -12.69 -2.01
N LEU A 18 -28.31 -11.49 -2.18
CA LEU A 18 -27.04 -11.05 -1.56
C LEU A 18 -27.37 -10.13 -0.40
N GLY A 19 -27.12 -10.58 0.85
CA GLY A 19 -27.37 -9.79 2.05
C GLY A 19 -26.16 -8.96 2.49
N LEU A 20 -24.93 -9.47 2.29
CA LEU A 20 -23.70 -8.78 2.71
C LEU A 20 -22.63 -8.86 1.61
N LEU A 21 -22.03 -7.73 1.29
CA LEU A 21 -20.88 -7.61 0.37
C LEU A 21 -19.65 -7.11 1.14
N ILE A 22 -18.63 -7.96 1.23
CA ILE A 22 -17.34 -7.59 1.85
C ILE A 22 -16.32 -7.30 0.74
N ILE A 23 -15.71 -6.11 0.80
CA ILE A 23 -14.74 -5.63 -0.20
C ILE A 23 -13.42 -5.33 0.51
N ASP A 24 -12.36 -6.04 0.13
CA ASP A 24 -11.02 -5.75 0.59
C ASP A 24 -10.28 -4.90 -0.44
N GLU A 25 -9.61 -3.82 0.03
CA GLU A 25 -8.76 -2.92 -0.78
C GLU A 25 -9.47 -2.39 -2.05
N GLU A 26 -10.67 -1.79 -1.90
CA GLU A 26 -11.52 -1.27 -3.01
C GLU A 26 -10.75 -0.38 -4.00
N GLN A 27 -9.70 0.31 -3.55
CA GLN A 27 -8.87 1.17 -4.39
C GLN A 27 -8.09 0.43 -5.48
N ARG A 28 -7.87 -0.87 -5.32
CA ARG A 28 -7.16 -1.72 -6.30
C ARG A 28 -8.00 -2.12 -7.50
N PHE A 29 -9.32 -1.99 -7.40
CA PHE A 29 -10.21 -2.36 -8.50
C PHE A 29 -10.19 -1.31 -9.62
N GLY A 30 -10.10 -1.78 -10.86
CA GLY A 30 -10.27 -0.94 -12.05
C GLY A 30 -11.72 -0.43 -12.19
N VAL A 31 -11.92 0.57 -13.05
CA VAL A 31 -13.19 1.27 -13.25
C VAL A 31 -14.35 0.29 -13.52
N THR A 32 -14.16 -0.66 -14.42
CA THR A 32 -15.18 -1.66 -14.79
C THR A 32 -15.62 -2.54 -13.62
N HIS A 33 -14.66 -2.90 -12.73
CA HIS A 33 -14.99 -3.69 -11.54
C HIS A 33 -15.72 -2.84 -10.52
N LYS A 34 -15.31 -1.57 -10.33
CA LYS A 34 -16.00 -0.63 -9.43
C LYS A 34 -17.46 -0.38 -9.85
N GLU A 35 -17.72 -0.28 -11.15
CA GLU A 35 -19.08 -0.15 -11.66
C GLU A 35 -19.94 -1.40 -11.40
N LYS A 36 -19.36 -2.61 -11.56
CA LYS A 36 -20.06 -3.86 -11.22
C LYS A 36 -20.36 -3.93 -9.73
N ILE A 37 -19.38 -3.59 -8.89
CA ILE A 37 -19.53 -3.54 -7.42
C ILE A 37 -20.60 -2.51 -7.05
N LYS A 38 -20.62 -1.34 -7.67
CA LYS A 38 -21.64 -0.30 -7.43
C LYS A 38 -23.05 -0.80 -7.69
N LYS A 39 -23.25 -1.57 -8.75
CA LYS A 39 -24.55 -2.21 -9.06
C LYS A 39 -24.95 -3.28 -8.04
N MET A 40 -23.98 -3.95 -7.43
CA MET A 40 -24.25 -4.96 -6.38
C MET A 40 -24.56 -4.32 -5.02
N LYS A 41 -24.16 -3.05 -4.80
CA LYS A 41 -24.38 -2.32 -3.54
C LYS A 41 -25.82 -1.83 -3.36
N GLU A 42 -26.65 -1.91 -4.38
CA GLU A 42 -28.05 -1.54 -4.27
C GLU A 42 -28.79 -2.56 -3.40
N ASN A 43 -29.34 -2.13 -2.26
CA ASN A 43 -30.07 -2.95 -1.28
C ASN A 43 -29.25 -4.07 -0.60
N VAL A 44 -27.93 -3.87 -0.42
CA VAL A 44 -27.02 -4.84 0.24
C VAL A 44 -26.17 -4.11 1.25
N ASP A 45 -25.99 -4.70 2.40
CA ASP A 45 -25.02 -4.19 3.39
C ASP A 45 -23.60 -4.34 2.84
N VAL A 46 -22.79 -3.28 2.99
CA VAL A 46 -21.43 -3.26 2.42
C VAL A 46 -20.41 -2.96 3.49
N LEU A 47 -19.49 -3.91 3.71
CA LEU A 47 -18.31 -3.75 4.53
C LEU A 47 -17.08 -3.58 3.64
N THR A 48 -16.40 -2.45 3.73
CA THR A 48 -15.14 -2.21 3.02
C THR A 48 -13.98 -2.23 4.00
N LEU A 49 -12.97 -3.05 3.71
CA LEU A 49 -11.74 -3.16 4.50
C LEU A 49 -10.58 -2.50 3.74
N THR A 50 -9.70 -1.82 4.46
CA THR A 50 -8.46 -1.28 3.88
C THR A 50 -7.42 -1.00 4.95
N ALA A 51 -6.16 -1.23 4.64
CA ALA A 51 -5.04 -0.85 5.51
C ALA A 51 -4.74 0.66 5.44
N THR A 52 -5.01 1.27 4.30
CA THR A 52 -4.79 2.70 4.03
C THR A 52 -5.96 3.26 3.25
N PRO A 53 -6.98 3.83 3.90
CA PRO A 53 -8.11 4.40 3.19
C PRO A 53 -7.65 5.47 2.20
N ILE A 54 -8.22 5.45 1.00
CA ILE A 54 -7.96 6.53 0.04
C ILE A 54 -8.47 7.86 0.60
N PRO A 55 -7.79 8.98 0.32
CA PRO A 55 -8.14 10.29 0.86
C PRO A 55 -9.62 10.64 0.72
N ARG A 56 -10.23 10.34 -0.42
CA ARG A 56 -11.66 10.60 -0.65
C ARG A 56 -12.56 9.76 0.26
N THR A 57 -12.29 8.46 0.41
CA THR A 57 -13.11 7.58 1.27
C THR A 57 -12.96 7.97 2.74
N LEU A 58 -11.74 8.28 3.16
CA LEU A 58 -11.44 8.77 4.50
C LEU A 58 -12.20 10.07 4.77
N HIS A 59 -12.17 11.02 3.85
CA HIS A 59 -12.89 12.27 3.96
C HIS A 59 -14.40 12.04 4.09
N MET A 60 -15.00 11.19 3.25
CA MET A 60 -16.43 10.86 3.33
C MET A 60 -16.83 10.24 4.67
N SER A 61 -15.93 9.49 5.31
CA SER A 61 -16.18 8.92 6.64
C SER A 61 -16.09 9.99 7.73
N LEU A 62 -15.14 10.90 7.62
CA LEU A 62 -14.94 11.96 8.61
C LEU A 62 -16.07 13.00 8.62
N ILE A 63 -16.75 13.20 7.50
CA ILE A 63 -17.95 14.06 7.40
C ILE A 63 -19.27 13.28 7.62
N GLY A 64 -19.20 12.06 8.14
CA GLY A 64 -20.39 11.29 8.54
C GLY A 64 -21.20 10.68 7.40
N ILE A 65 -20.73 10.74 6.13
CA ILE A 65 -21.41 10.10 4.99
C ILE A 65 -21.27 8.58 5.02
N ARG A 66 -20.22 8.07 5.71
CA ARG A 66 -19.94 6.64 5.90
C ARG A 66 -19.51 6.38 7.33
N ASP A 67 -20.05 5.34 7.92
CA ASP A 67 -19.55 4.82 9.19
C ASP A 67 -18.14 4.26 9.01
N MET A 68 -17.28 4.49 10.00
CA MET A 68 -15.91 4.02 10.01
C MET A 68 -15.53 3.49 11.39
N SER A 69 -14.92 2.30 11.40
CA SER A 69 -14.25 1.74 12.57
C SER A 69 -12.77 1.59 12.31
N VAL A 70 -11.95 1.94 13.29
CA VAL A 70 -10.49 1.82 13.23
C VAL A 70 -10.05 0.65 14.11
N LEU A 71 -9.25 -0.26 13.54
CA LEU A 71 -8.60 -1.33 14.30
C LEU A 71 -7.28 -0.76 14.85
N GLU A 72 -7.24 -0.45 16.13
CA GLU A 72 -6.09 0.18 16.78
C GLU A 72 -5.11 -0.83 17.36
N GLU A 73 -5.58 -1.99 17.79
CA GLU A 73 -4.75 -3.02 18.39
C GLU A 73 -4.03 -3.85 17.33
N ALA A 74 -2.70 -3.90 17.44
CA ALA A 74 -1.87 -4.75 16.61
C ALA A 74 -1.85 -6.20 17.13
N PRO A 75 -1.62 -7.21 16.27
CA PRO A 75 -1.38 -8.58 16.72
C PRO A 75 -0.20 -8.65 17.69
N MET A 76 -0.31 -9.43 18.77
CA MET A 76 0.64 -9.47 19.89
C MET A 76 2.08 -9.86 19.51
N ASP A 77 2.26 -10.64 18.45
CA ASP A 77 3.57 -11.18 18.05
C ASP A 77 4.31 -10.33 16.98
N ARG A 78 3.85 -9.11 16.71
CA ARG A 78 4.47 -8.24 15.71
C ARG A 78 5.35 -7.18 16.33
N MET A 79 6.56 -7.04 15.78
CA MET A 79 7.49 -5.95 16.14
C MET A 79 7.40 -4.80 15.14
N PRO A 80 7.59 -3.54 15.57
CA PRO A 80 7.71 -2.40 14.67
C PRO A 80 8.85 -2.60 13.66
N ILE A 81 8.60 -2.20 12.41
CA ILE A 81 9.58 -2.32 11.33
C ILE A 81 10.56 -1.16 11.41
N GLN A 82 11.84 -1.47 11.56
CA GLN A 82 12.91 -0.46 11.54
C GLN A 82 13.00 0.16 10.15
N THR A 83 12.63 1.43 10.04
CA THR A 83 12.49 2.13 8.76
C THR A 83 13.58 3.16 8.57
N TYR A 84 14.37 3.01 7.52
CA TYR A 84 15.47 3.92 7.16
C TYR A 84 15.17 4.62 5.83
N VAL A 85 15.39 5.93 5.79
CA VAL A 85 15.29 6.74 4.57
C VAL A 85 16.66 7.29 4.27
N MET A 86 17.21 6.97 3.09
CA MET A 86 18.60 7.31 2.75
C MET A 86 18.83 7.39 1.25
N GLU A 87 19.94 7.99 0.86
CA GLU A 87 20.43 7.91 -0.51
C GLU A 87 20.84 6.48 -0.87
N TYR A 88 20.67 6.12 -2.15
CA TYR A 88 21.08 4.82 -2.66
C TYR A 88 22.58 4.60 -2.46
N ASN A 89 22.92 3.50 -1.80
CA ASN A 89 24.28 3.09 -1.53
C ASN A 89 24.40 1.57 -1.69
N GLU A 90 25.28 1.12 -2.60
CA GLU A 90 25.48 -0.29 -2.91
C GLU A 90 26.07 -1.09 -1.73
N GLU A 91 26.92 -0.46 -0.92
CA GLU A 91 27.48 -1.10 0.29
C GLU A 91 26.38 -1.41 1.30
N MET A 92 25.44 -0.46 1.51
CA MET A 92 24.29 -0.65 2.39
C MET A 92 23.34 -1.71 1.86
N VAL A 93 23.13 -1.77 0.53
CA VAL A 93 22.33 -2.83 -0.10
C VAL A 93 22.96 -4.20 0.16
N ARG A 94 24.27 -4.32 -0.09
CA ARG A 94 25.01 -5.55 0.17
C ARG A 94 24.93 -5.97 1.63
N GLU A 95 25.19 -5.05 2.56
CA GLU A 95 25.15 -5.32 3.98
C GLU A 95 23.76 -5.76 4.44
N ALA A 96 22.71 -5.08 4.00
CA ALA A 96 21.33 -5.42 4.34
C ALA A 96 20.96 -6.83 3.87
N ILE A 97 21.34 -7.19 2.65
CA ILE A 97 21.08 -8.53 2.09
C ILE A 97 21.90 -9.59 2.85
N SER A 98 23.22 -9.40 3.00
CA SER A 98 24.09 -10.36 3.68
C SER A 98 23.69 -10.60 5.13
N ARG A 99 23.26 -9.54 5.83
CA ARG A 99 22.75 -9.63 7.20
C ARG A 99 21.45 -10.45 7.28
N GLU A 100 20.53 -10.26 6.33
CA GLU A 100 19.29 -11.01 6.28
C GLU A 100 19.55 -12.50 5.99
N MET A 101 20.41 -12.79 5.01
CA MET A 101 20.79 -14.15 4.66
C MET A 101 21.50 -14.87 5.82
N ALA A 102 22.40 -14.18 6.54
CA ALA A 102 23.12 -14.74 7.69
C ALA A 102 22.19 -15.21 8.81
N ARG A 103 21.00 -14.64 8.93
CA ARG A 103 19.98 -15.10 9.88
C ARG A 103 18.92 -16.03 9.26
N GLY A 104 19.16 -16.48 8.03
CA GLY A 104 18.28 -17.40 7.29
C GLY A 104 16.98 -16.76 6.81
N GLY A 105 16.95 -15.43 6.66
CA GLY A 105 15.81 -14.69 6.14
C GLY A 105 15.95 -14.37 4.64
N GLN A 106 14.91 -13.77 4.08
CA GLN A 106 14.80 -13.41 2.68
C GLN A 106 14.55 -11.91 2.51
N VAL A 107 14.88 -11.39 1.34
CA VAL A 107 14.84 -9.96 1.04
C VAL A 107 13.88 -9.67 -0.12
N TYR A 108 12.99 -8.70 0.05
CA TYR A 108 12.30 -8.05 -1.03
C TYR A 108 13.10 -6.83 -1.50
N TYR A 109 13.43 -6.79 -2.79
CA TYR A 109 14.00 -5.62 -3.45
C TYR A 109 12.98 -5.03 -4.43
N VAL A 110 12.39 -3.88 -4.09
CA VAL A 110 11.34 -3.25 -4.89
C VAL A 110 11.95 -2.29 -5.90
N TYR A 111 11.71 -2.56 -7.18
CA TYR A 111 12.11 -1.72 -8.30
C TYR A 111 10.96 -1.56 -9.28
N ASN A 112 10.34 -0.37 -9.34
CA ASN A 112 9.07 -0.16 -10.02
C ASN A 112 9.20 0.17 -11.51
N ARG A 113 10.16 -0.43 -12.21
CA ARG A 113 10.30 -0.33 -13.68
C ARG A 113 10.54 -1.71 -14.25
N VAL A 114 9.72 -2.08 -15.25
CA VAL A 114 9.82 -3.41 -15.89
C VAL A 114 10.98 -3.49 -16.88
N ASN A 115 11.25 -2.39 -17.61
CA ASN A 115 12.16 -2.43 -18.76
C ASN A 115 13.63 -2.73 -18.40
N ASP A 116 14.05 -2.37 -17.20
CA ASP A 116 15.43 -2.47 -16.71
C ASP A 116 15.56 -3.27 -15.40
N ILE A 117 14.53 -4.06 -15.07
CA ILE A 117 14.50 -4.87 -13.84
C ILE A 117 15.57 -5.97 -13.85
N ASP A 118 15.84 -6.55 -15.01
CA ASP A 118 16.91 -7.56 -15.22
C ASP A 118 18.29 -6.97 -15.01
N GLU A 119 18.54 -5.73 -15.46
CA GLU A 119 19.83 -5.06 -15.21
C GLU A 119 20.04 -4.82 -13.71
N VAL A 120 19.00 -4.37 -13.02
CA VAL A 120 19.04 -4.19 -11.56
C VAL A 120 19.23 -5.51 -10.85
N THR A 121 18.56 -6.58 -11.28
CA THR A 121 18.71 -7.92 -10.73
C THR A 121 20.14 -8.43 -10.88
N ASN A 122 20.73 -8.27 -12.07
CA ASN A 122 22.12 -8.62 -12.34
C ASN A 122 23.11 -7.80 -11.50
N ARG A 123 22.80 -6.51 -11.25
CA ARG A 123 23.60 -5.65 -10.37
C ARG A 123 23.55 -6.15 -8.94
N VAL A 124 22.37 -6.45 -8.41
CA VAL A 124 22.18 -7.01 -7.06
C VAL A 124 22.91 -8.37 -6.94
N ALA A 125 22.80 -9.26 -7.92
CA ALA A 125 23.50 -10.53 -7.94
C ALA A 125 25.04 -10.39 -7.93
N LYS A 126 25.57 -9.33 -8.58
CA LYS A 126 27.00 -9.01 -8.51
C LYS A 126 27.45 -8.46 -7.16
N LEU A 127 26.58 -7.73 -6.46
CA LEU A 127 26.87 -7.20 -5.12
C LEU A 127 26.92 -8.31 -4.06
N VAL A 128 26.11 -9.35 -4.22
CA VAL A 128 26.00 -10.48 -3.29
C VAL A 128 26.04 -11.78 -4.08
N PRO A 129 27.22 -12.24 -4.54
CA PRO A 129 27.37 -13.41 -5.41
C PRO A 129 26.89 -14.73 -4.78
N GLU A 130 26.85 -14.80 -3.45
CA GLU A 130 26.37 -15.93 -2.66
C GLU A 130 24.83 -16.03 -2.62
N ALA A 131 24.10 -14.97 -3.02
CA ALA A 131 22.64 -14.95 -2.97
C ALA A 131 22.01 -15.47 -4.25
N ASN A 132 20.95 -16.28 -4.11
CA ASN A 132 20.06 -16.63 -5.20
C ASN A 132 19.10 -15.46 -5.46
N VAL A 133 19.36 -14.69 -6.53
CA VAL A 133 18.57 -13.52 -6.89
C VAL A 133 17.66 -13.83 -8.07
N ALA A 134 16.38 -13.53 -7.94
CA ALA A 134 15.43 -13.64 -9.05
C ALA A 134 14.59 -12.37 -9.15
N PHE A 135 13.95 -12.16 -10.31
CA PHE A 135 13.02 -11.04 -10.48
C PHE A 135 11.62 -11.48 -10.87
N ALA A 136 10.64 -10.65 -10.52
CA ALA A 136 9.23 -10.86 -10.86
C ALA A 136 8.50 -9.54 -11.15
N HIS A 137 7.67 -9.52 -12.20
CA HIS A 137 6.85 -8.36 -12.54
C HIS A 137 5.52 -8.78 -13.17
N GLY A 138 4.52 -7.89 -13.15
CA GLY A 138 3.15 -8.19 -13.57
C GLY A 138 2.95 -8.44 -15.07
N GLN A 139 3.96 -8.23 -15.93
CA GLN A 139 3.91 -8.53 -17.36
C GLN A 139 4.45 -9.93 -17.70
N MET A 140 4.95 -10.67 -16.70
CA MET A 140 5.37 -12.07 -16.88
C MET A 140 4.16 -12.96 -17.14
N GLN A 141 4.42 -14.09 -17.82
CA GLN A 141 3.43 -15.16 -17.94
C GLN A 141 3.08 -15.71 -16.55
N GLU A 142 1.80 -15.95 -16.30
CA GLU A 142 1.28 -16.41 -15.00
C GLU A 142 2.04 -17.63 -14.46
N ARG A 143 2.28 -18.62 -15.31
CA ARG A 143 3.04 -19.84 -14.92
C ARG A 143 4.48 -19.55 -14.50
N GLN A 144 5.13 -18.58 -15.13
CA GLN A 144 6.51 -18.20 -14.78
C GLN A 144 6.51 -17.47 -13.43
N LEU A 145 5.58 -16.55 -13.26
CA LEU A 145 5.40 -15.83 -12.02
C LEU A 145 5.11 -16.79 -10.86
N GLU A 146 4.19 -17.72 -11.03
CA GLU A 146 3.88 -18.75 -10.03
C GLU A 146 5.10 -19.56 -9.62
N LYS A 147 5.94 -19.99 -10.58
CA LYS A 147 7.18 -20.73 -10.29
C LYS A 147 8.15 -19.92 -9.43
N ILE A 148 8.38 -18.64 -9.79
CA ILE A 148 9.29 -17.76 -9.05
C ILE A 148 8.75 -17.53 -7.63
N MET A 149 7.46 -17.25 -7.51
CA MET A 149 6.83 -17.03 -6.19
C MET A 149 6.88 -18.28 -5.33
N TYR A 150 6.66 -19.46 -5.92
CA TYR A 150 6.77 -20.73 -5.22
C TYR A 150 8.21 -21.01 -4.73
N ALA A 151 9.21 -20.77 -5.58
CA ALA A 151 10.62 -20.91 -5.22
C ALA A 151 11.01 -19.91 -4.10
N PHE A 152 10.49 -18.68 -4.15
CA PHE A 152 10.72 -17.70 -3.09
C PHE A 152 10.04 -18.11 -1.77
N ILE A 153 8.81 -18.59 -1.80
CA ILE A 153 8.10 -19.08 -0.60
C ILE A 153 8.86 -20.26 0.05
N ASN A 154 9.46 -21.15 -0.75
CA ASN A 154 10.20 -22.31 -0.27
C ASN A 154 11.65 -21.99 0.17
N GLY A 155 12.09 -20.73 0.06
CA GLY A 155 13.43 -20.32 0.46
C GLY A 155 14.53 -20.68 -0.55
N GLU A 156 14.17 -21.05 -1.79
CA GLU A 156 15.14 -21.33 -2.88
C GLU A 156 15.71 -20.03 -3.47
N ILE A 157 15.05 -18.90 -3.25
CA ILE A 157 15.46 -17.55 -3.68
C ILE A 157 15.66 -16.71 -2.43
N ASP A 158 16.82 -16.11 -2.29
CA ASP A 158 17.19 -15.26 -1.15
C ASP A 158 16.72 -13.81 -1.34
N VAL A 159 16.81 -13.30 -2.58
CA VAL A 159 16.43 -11.94 -2.93
C VAL A 159 15.46 -11.94 -4.10
N LEU A 160 14.26 -11.41 -3.88
CA LEU A 160 13.27 -11.22 -4.93
C LEU A 160 13.25 -9.73 -5.35
N VAL A 161 13.78 -9.45 -6.53
CA VAL A 161 13.64 -8.14 -7.17
C VAL A 161 12.29 -8.06 -7.84
N SER A 162 11.43 -7.12 -7.45
CA SER A 162 10.07 -7.09 -7.98
C SER A 162 9.54 -5.67 -8.15
N THR A 163 8.58 -5.54 -9.07
CA THR A 163 7.74 -4.36 -9.12
C THR A 163 6.74 -4.40 -7.94
N THR A 164 5.81 -3.48 -7.89
CA THR A 164 4.77 -3.42 -6.85
C THR A 164 3.81 -4.64 -6.81
N ILE A 165 4.08 -5.67 -7.61
CA ILE A 165 3.30 -6.92 -7.62
C ILE A 165 3.24 -7.61 -6.24
N ILE A 166 4.24 -7.42 -5.40
CA ILE A 166 4.25 -7.95 -4.03
C ILE A 166 3.17 -7.34 -3.12
N GLU A 167 2.51 -6.26 -3.56
CA GLU A 167 1.35 -5.70 -2.86
C GLU A 167 0.14 -6.66 -2.85
N THR A 168 0.15 -7.72 -3.67
CA THR A 168 -1.00 -8.62 -3.91
C THR A 168 -1.36 -9.58 -2.77
N GLY A 169 -0.82 -9.41 -1.57
CA GLY A 169 -1.32 -10.07 -0.38
C GLY A 169 -0.65 -11.41 -0.02
N LEU A 170 0.42 -11.81 -0.70
CA LEU A 170 1.19 -12.98 -0.29
C LEU A 170 1.84 -12.74 1.07
N ASP A 171 1.63 -13.68 1.98
CA ASP A 171 2.22 -13.68 3.31
C ASP A 171 3.45 -14.57 3.34
N ILE A 172 4.64 -13.94 3.38
CA ILE A 172 5.91 -14.65 3.44
C ILE A 172 6.61 -14.25 4.75
N SER A 173 6.44 -15.09 5.75
CA SER A 173 6.93 -14.85 7.11
C SER A 173 8.45 -14.76 7.20
N ASN A 174 9.18 -15.36 6.25
CA ASN A 174 10.65 -15.37 6.23
C ASN A 174 11.27 -14.12 5.55
N ALA A 175 10.46 -13.31 4.85
CA ALA A 175 10.93 -12.06 4.26
C ALA A 175 10.86 -10.93 5.31
N ASN A 176 12.01 -10.60 5.93
CA ASN A 176 12.08 -9.60 7.00
C ASN A 176 12.90 -8.36 6.64
N THR A 177 13.47 -8.30 5.46
CA THR A 177 14.13 -7.10 4.94
C THR A 177 13.51 -6.67 3.62
N MET A 178 13.21 -5.37 3.53
CA MET A 178 12.71 -4.72 2.31
C MET A 178 13.61 -3.58 1.90
N ILE A 179 13.99 -3.55 0.64
CA ILE A 179 14.75 -2.45 0.02
C ILE A 179 13.87 -1.86 -1.09
N ILE A 180 13.57 -0.58 -1.00
CA ILE A 180 12.78 0.15 -2.03
C ILE A 180 13.72 1.11 -2.75
N HIS A 181 13.97 0.89 -4.04
CA HIS A 181 14.98 1.60 -4.81
C HIS A 181 14.63 3.08 -5.03
N ASP A 182 13.57 3.41 -5.72
CA ASP A 182 13.17 4.80 -6.00
C ASP A 182 11.98 5.22 -5.11
N ALA A 183 12.15 5.17 -3.77
CA ALA A 183 11.08 5.41 -2.81
C ALA A 183 10.45 6.81 -2.93
N ASP A 184 11.21 7.81 -3.37
CA ASP A 184 10.74 9.18 -3.59
C ASP A 184 9.69 9.31 -4.70
N GLN A 185 9.58 8.31 -5.58
CA GLN A 185 8.60 8.27 -6.65
C GLN A 185 7.29 7.59 -6.26
N MET A 186 7.22 7.01 -5.07
CA MET A 186 6.07 6.27 -4.59
C MET A 186 5.13 7.13 -3.73
N GLY A 187 3.85 6.77 -3.74
CA GLY A 187 2.86 7.36 -2.84
C GLY A 187 3.04 6.89 -1.39
N LEU A 188 2.64 7.73 -0.42
CA LEU A 188 2.78 7.41 1.01
C LEU A 188 2.03 6.12 1.38
N SER A 189 0.79 5.97 0.93
CA SER A 189 0.00 4.75 1.14
C SER A 189 0.67 3.51 0.53
N GLN A 190 1.30 3.66 -0.64
CA GLN A 190 2.02 2.57 -1.30
C GLN A 190 3.26 2.15 -0.51
N LEU A 191 4.07 3.11 -0.05
CA LEU A 191 5.22 2.85 0.82
C LEU A 191 4.81 2.13 2.10
N TYR A 192 3.69 2.54 2.70
CA TYR A 192 3.15 1.89 3.89
C TYR A 192 2.73 0.44 3.63
N GLN A 193 2.02 0.18 2.55
CA GLN A 193 1.61 -1.17 2.15
C GLN A 193 2.80 -2.07 1.85
N LEU A 194 3.81 -1.57 1.12
CA LEU A 194 5.05 -2.29 0.85
C LEU A 194 5.79 -2.60 2.15
N ARG A 195 6.02 -1.61 3.01
CA ARG A 195 6.63 -1.81 4.32
C ARG A 195 5.93 -2.90 5.12
N GLY A 196 4.61 -2.93 5.10
CA GLY A 196 3.80 -3.94 5.79
C GLY A 196 3.90 -5.37 5.21
N ARG A 197 4.67 -5.58 4.13
CA ARG A 197 4.94 -6.93 3.59
C ARG A 197 6.07 -7.65 4.29
N VAL A 198 6.87 -6.98 5.07
CA VAL A 198 7.88 -7.57 5.96
C VAL A 198 7.44 -7.46 7.42
N GLY A 199 8.14 -8.15 8.33
CA GLY A 199 7.83 -8.14 9.75
C GLY A 199 6.56 -8.92 10.09
N ARG A 200 6.32 -10.03 9.40
CA ARG A 200 5.19 -10.94 9.65
C ARG A 200 5.60 -12.15 10.48
N SER A 201 6.70 -12.01 11.21
CA SER A 201 7.24 -12.99 12.13
C SER A 201 7.64 -12.29 13.44
N ASN A 202 8.10 -13.06 14.40
CA ASN A 202 8.65 -12.56 15.68
C ASN A 202 10.08 -12.00 15.55
N ARG A 203 10.61 -11.87 14.31
CA ARG A 203 11.94 -11.33 14.03
C ARG A 203 11.86 -9.83 13.72
N THR A 204 12.86 -9.08 14.13
CA THR A 204 12.99 -7.67 13.75
C THR A 204 13.10 -7.54 12.24
N ALA A 205 12.24 -6.72 11.66
CA ALA A 205 12.22 -6.44 10.24
C ALA A 205 12.79 -5.05 9.93
N TYR A 206 13.32 -4.91 8.72
CA TYR A 206 13.98 -3.71 8.24
C TYR A 206 13.37 -3.25 6.91
N ALA A 207 13.18 -1.95 6.76
CA ALA A 207 12.75 -1.33 5.51
C ALA A 207 13.72 -0.19 5.15
N PHE A 208 14.43 -0.34 4.04
CA PHE A 208 15.34 0.67 3.49
C PHE A 208 14.67 1.37 2.32
N LEU A 209 14.26 2.60 2.52
CA LEU A 209 13.64 3.46 1.52
C LEU A 209 14.73 4.33 0.91
N MET A 210 15.18 3.94 -0.28
CA MET A 210 16.30 4.58 -0.94
C MET A 210 15.84 5.49 -2.07
N TYR A 211 16.50 6.63 -2.22
CA TYR A 211 16.33 7.54 -3.35
C TYR A 211 17.66 7.79 -4.04
N LYS A 212 17.60 8.25 -5.28
CA LYS A 212 18.80 8.42 -6.13
C LYS A 212 19.80 9.37 -5.47
N ARG A 213 21.08 8.96 -5.44
CA ARG A 213 22.18 9.77 -4.90
C ARG A 213 22.27 11.14 -5.59
N ASN A 214 22.58 12.17 -4.80
CA ASN A 214 22.68 13.57 -5.24
C ASN A 214 21.40 14.13 -5.91
N LYS A 215 20.25 13.55 -5.63
CA LYS A 215 18.96 14.03 -6.12
C LYS A 215 18.35 14.99 -5.13
N MET A 216 18.07 16.22 -5.57
CA MET A 216 17.23 17.13 -4.81
C MET A 216 15.79 16.58 -4.81
N LEU A 217 15.28 16.24 -3.63
CA LEU A 217 13.93 15.75 -3.47
C LEU A 217 12.91 16.90 -3.68
N LYS A 218 11.79 16.56 -4.30
CA LYS A 218 10.66 17.49 -4.32
C LYS A 218 10.06 17.55 -2.92
N GLU A 219 9.58 18.71 -2.50
CA GLU A 219 8.97 18.94 -1.17
C GLU A 219 7.92 17.88 -0.79
N VAL A 220 7.05 17.51 -1.74
CA VAL A 220 6.03 16.48 -1.53
C VAL A 220 6.64 15.09 -1.28
N ALA A 221 7.73 14.75 -1.97
CA ALA A 221 8.43 13.47 -1.77
C ALA A 221 9.12 13.45 -0.41
N GLU A 222 9.76 14.55 -0.03
CA GLU A 222 10.40 14.70 1.28
C GLU A 222 9.38 14.55 2.42
N LYS A 223 8.24 15.24 2.33
CA LYS A 223 7.14 15.12 3.31
C LYS A 223 6.63 13.68 3.44
N ARG A 224 6.51 12.93 2.33
CA ARG A 224 6.10 11.51 2.35
C ARG A 224 7.14 10.61 3.01
N LEU A 225 8.41 10.79 2.65
CA LEU A 225 9.52 10.01 3.21
C LEU A 225 9.71 10.31 4.70
N HIS A 226 9.50 11.56 5.12
CA HIS A 226 9.50 11.92 6.53
C HIS A 226 8.36 11.23 7.28
N ALA A 227 7.14 11.29 6.74
CA ALA A 227 5.97 10.67 7.36
C ALA A 227 6.12 9.16 7.54
N ILE A 228 6.61 8.43 6.52
CA ILE A 228 6.79 6.98 6.63
C ILE A 228 7.88 6.60 7.64
N ARG A 229 8.87 7.45 7.86
CA ARG A 229 9.90 7.28 8.87
C ARG A 229 9.39 7.58 10.28
N GLU A 230 8.50 8.56 10.43
CA GLU A 230 7.92 8.97 11.71
C GLU A 230 6.89 7.96 12.22
N PHE A 231 5.98 7.52 11.35
CA PHE A 231 4.91 6.58 11.73
C PHE A 231 5.37 5.12 11.62
N THR A 232 6.18 4.67 12.57
CA THR A 232 6.71 3.29 12.63
C THR A 232 5.84 2.34 13.44
N ASP A 233 4.96 2.88 14.29
CA ASP A 233 4.08 2.07 15.14
C ASP A 233 3.16 1.17 14.32
N LEU A 234 2.89 -0.01 14.86
CA LEU A 234 1.89 -0.91 14.33
C LEU A 234 0.50 -0.23 14.42
N GLY A 235 -0.34 -0.44 13.41
CA GLY A 235 -1.65 0.22 13.37
C GLY A 235 -1.65 1.68 12.86
N SER A 236 -0.50 2.23 12.44
CA SER A 236 -0.38 3.62 11.94
C SER A 236 -1.12 3.89 10.62
N GLY A 237 -1.85 2.94 10.05
CA GLY A 237 -2.50 3.08 8.73
C GLY A 237 -3.43 4.28 8.63
N PHE A 238 -4.20 4.55 9.69
CA PHE A 238 -5.06 5.73 9.76
C PHE A 238 -4.26 7.04 9.78
N LYS A 239 -3.21 7.12 10.62
CA LYS A 239 -2.32 8.29 10.70
C LYS A 239 -1.63 8.56 9.36
N ILE A 240 -1.18 7.51 8.67
CA ILE A 240 -0.60 7.57 7.33
C ILE A 240 -1.61 8.10 6.30
N ALA A 241 -2.86 7.64 6.35
CA ALA A 241 -3.91 8.10 5.45
C ALA A 241 -4.26 9.58 5.68
N MET A 242 -4.33 10.00 6.94
CA MET A 242 -4.51 11.42 7.31
C MET A 242 -3.36 12.27 6.79
N ARG A 243 -2.12 11.82 7.00
CA ARG A 243 -0.94 12.54 6.52
C ARG A 243 -0.85 12.60 4.99
N ASP A 244 -1.25 11.53 4.28
CA ASP A 244 -1.34 11.54 2.81
C ASP A 244 -2.41 12.52 2.32
N LEU A 245 -3.54 12.63 3.03
CA LEU A 245 -4.60 13.60 2.77
C LEU A 245 -4.07 15.05 2.93
N GLU A 246 -3.36 15.34 4.01
CA GLU A 246 -2.75 16.65 4.24
C GLU A 246 -1.72 17.02 3.15
N ILE A 247 -0.83 16.09 2.79
CA ILE A 247 0.22 16.31 1.79
C ILE A 247 -0.35 16.56 0.39
N ARG A 248 -1.41 15.84 0.03
CA ARG A 248 -2.08 15.96 -1.29
C ARG A 248 -3.07 17.11 -1.34
N GLY A 249 -3.55 17.58 -0.20
CA GLY A 249 -4.77 18.37 -0.09
C GLY A 249 -6.01 17.48 -0.21
N ALA A 250 -7.12 17.94 0.32
CA ALA A 250 -8.41 17.22 0.29
C ALA A 250 -9.03 17.22 -1.11
N GLY A 251 -8.35 16.90 -2.13
CA GLY A 251 -8.79 16.90 -3.54
C GLY A 251 -10.28 17.16 -3.75
N ASN A 252 -10.58 17.82 -4.79
CA ASN A 252 -11.88 18.35 -5.19
C ASN A 252 -13.07 17.38 -5.00
N LEU A 253 -13.83 17.51 -3.92
CA LEU A 253 -15.13 16.85 -3.79
C LEU A 253 -16.22 17.52 -4.66
N LEU A 254 -16.04 18.80 -5.00
CA LEU A 254 -17.07 19.63 -5.63
C LEU A 254 -16.61 20.42 -6.89
N GLY A 255 -15.38 20.28 -7.38
CA GLY A 255 -14.91 20.96 -8.59
C GLY A 255 -13.40 21.32 -8.61
N ALA A 256 -12.88 21.82 -9.74
CA ALA A 256 -11.44 21.93 -10.05
C ALA A 256 -10.66 23.04 -9.30
N GLU A 257 -11.26 23.86 -8.43
CA GLU A 257 -10.67 25.09 -7.95
C GLU A 257 -10.28 25.15 -6.46
N GLN A 258 -10.37 24.05 -5.69
CA GLN A 258 -10.14 24.07 -4.23
C GLN A 258 -8.76 23.55 -3.78
N HIS A 259 -7.73 23.67 -4.59
CA HIS A 259 -6.38 23.35 -4.17
C HIS A 259 -5.81 24.39 -3.20
N GLY A 260 -5.55 23.98 -1.98
CA GLY A 260 -4.78 24.79 -1.01
C GLY A 260 -5.51 25.28 0.24
N HIS A 261 -6.83 25.26 0.30
CA HIS A 261 -7.57 25.82 1.46
C HIS A 261 -7.41 25.02 2.75
N MET A 262 -7.20 23.70 2.68
CA MET A 262 -7.03 22.86 3.87
C MET A 262 -5.74 23.17 4.64
N GLN A 263 -4.65 23.51 3.92
CA GLN A 263 -3.40 23.93 4.57
C GLN A 263 -3.51 25.30 5.25
N ALA A 264 -4.33 26.20 4.69
CA ALA A 264 -4.50 27.55 5.20
C ALA A 264 -5.38 27.63 6.46
N VAL A 265 -6.40 26.78 6.57
CA VAL A 265 -7.39 26.83 7.67
C VAL A 265 -7.24 25.72 8.70
N GLY A 266 -6.44 24.70 8.42
CA GLY A 266 -6.33 23.50 9.25
C GLY A 266 -7.47 22.50 9.00
N TYR A 267 -7.19 21.23 9.30
CA TYR A 267 -8.07 20.11 8.97
C TYR A 267 -9.44 20.18 9.67
N ASP A 268 -9.46 20.44 10.97
CA ASP A 268 -10.71 20.48 11.77
C ASP A 268 -11.67 21.59 11.33
N LEU A 269 -11.13 22.75 11.03
CA LEU A 269 -11.95 23.87 10.56
C LEU A 269 -12.44 23.63 9.13
N TYR A 270 -11.61 23.04 8.27
CA TYR A 270 -11.99 22.66 6.92
C TYR A 270 -13.14 21.64 6.94
N CYS A 271 -13.09 20.60 7.78
CA CYS A 271 -14.17 19.64 7.92
C CYS A 271 -15.46 20.25 8.45
N LYS A 272 -15.39 21.15 9.45
CA LYS A 272 -16.56 21.89 9.94
C LYS A 272 -17.19 22.77 8.87
N MET A 273 -16.40 23.45 8.07
CA MET A 273 -16.91 24.29 6.97
C MET A 273 -17.58 23.43 5.88
N LEU A 274 -17.05 22.26 5.61
CA LEU A 274 -17.60 21.32 4.64
C LEU A 274 -18.92 20.71 5.12
N ASP A 275 -19.00 20.34 6.39
CA ASP A 275 -20.22 19.83 7.04
C ASP A 275 -21.34 20.88 6.98
N LEU A 276 -21.04 22.13 7.32
CA LEU A 276 -21.97 23.25 7.18
C LEU A 276 -22.43 23.47 5.72
N SER A 277 -21.52 23.31 4.75
CA SER A 277 -21.83 23.41 3.32
C SER A 277 -22.77 22.29 2.86
N LEU A 278 -22.56 21.06 3.33
CA LEU A 278 -23.41 19.91 3.00
C LEU A 278 -24.81 20.03 3.62
N ILE A 279 -24.91 20.53 4.86
CA ILE A 279 -26.21 20.82 5.51
C ILE A 279 -26.99 21.83 4.68
N HIS A 280 -26.35 22.88 4.18
CA HIS A 280 -27.00 23.89 3.33
C HIS A 280 -27.46 23.34 1.96
N ILE A 281 -26.77 22.33 1.43
CA ILE A 281 -27.13 21.67 0.17
C ILE A 281 -28.26 20.66 0.37
N SER A 282 -28.24 19.92 1.49
CA SER A 282 -29.24 18.90 1.79
C SER A 282 -30.55 19.44 2.37
N GLU A 283 -30.48 20.57 3.08
CA GLU A 283 -31.63 21.29 3.64
C GLU A 283 -31.62 22.75 3.15
N PRO A 284 -32.02 23.02 1.90
CA PRO A 284 -32.15 24.41 1.44
C PRO A 284 -33.20 25.10 2.29
N THR A 285 -32.76 26.03 3.11
CA THR A 285 -33.66 26.92 3.88
C THR A 285 -34.66 27.51 2.89
N ARG A 286 -35.91 27.15 2.96
CA ARG A 286 -36.99 27.84 2.25
C ARG A 286 -37.01 29.25 2.81
N LEU A 287 -36.47 30.20 2.05
CA LEU A 287 -36.73 31.63 2.29
C LEU A 287 -38.23 31.81 2.20
N ALA A 288 -38.84 32.05 3.35
CA ALA A 288 -40.25 32.44 3.47
C ALA A 288 -40.46 33.84 2.88
#